data_0d7480e2380154c4500a4575740c2244
#
_entry.id   0d7480e2380154c4500a4575740c2244
#
_cell.length_a   1.000
_cell.length_b   1.000
_cell.length_c   1.000
_cell.angle_alpha   90.00
_cell.angle_beta   90.00
_cell.angle_gamma   90.00
#
_symmetry.space_group_name_H-M   'P 1'
#
loop_
_entity.id
_entity.type
_entity.pdbx_description
1 polymer ?
#
loop_
_entity_poly.entity_id
_entity_poly.type
_entity_poly.pdbx_seq_one_letter_code
_entity_poly.pdbx_strand_id
1 'polypeptide(L)' 'DMSEIADKVKAIIVDKLGVDENEVTPTAEFTKDLGADSLDTVELIMEFEKEFDLKIPDEEAEKIATVGDAISYIENAKK' A
#
# COMPACT_ATOMS: atom_id res chain seq x y z
N ASP A 1 -1.89 -15.65 -4.62
CA ASP A 1 -0.84 -15.39 -5.61
C ASP A 1 -0.25 -14.00 -5.38
N MET A 2 1.06 -13.93 -5.35
CA MET A 2 1.80 -12.68 -5.11
C MET A 2 1.48 -11.61 -6.14
N SER A 3 1.33 -11.97 -7.40
CA SER A 3 1.00 -10.97 -8.44
C SER A 3 -0.40 -10.41 -8.27
N GLU A 4 -1.34 -11.20 -7.76
CA GLU A 4 -2.68 -10.69 -7.48
C GLU A 4 -2.67 -9.65 -6.37
N ILE A 5 -1.89 -9.92 -5.31
CA ILE A 5 -1.76 -8.97 -4.22
C ILE A 5 -1.11 -7.68 -4.71
N ALA A 6 -0.02 -7.80 -5.46
CA ALA A 6 0.67 -6.65 -6.00
C ALA A 6 -0.24 -5.82 -6.90
N ASP A 7 -1.00 -6.47 -7.76
CA ASP A 7 -1.91 -5.79 -8.68
C ASP A 7 -3.01 -5.04 -7.93
N LYS A 8 -3.56 -5.66 -6.88
CA LYS A 8 -4.59 -5.02 -6.07
C LYS A 8 -4.05 -3.83 -5.29
N VAL A 9 -2.86 -3.98 -4.72
CA VAL A 9 -2.21 -2.87 -4.01
C VAL A 9 -1.99 -1.69 -4.94
N LYS A 10 -1.47 -1.94 -6.14
CA LYS A 10 -1.25 -0.88 -7.12
C LYS A 10 -2.55 -0.18 -7.51
N ALA A 11 -3.60 -0.96 -7.74
CA ALA A 11 -4.90 -0.40 -8.13
C ALA A 11 -5.45 0.51 -7.03
N ILE A 12 -5.32 0.10 -5.78
CA ILE A 12 -5.78 0.90 -4.65
C ILE A 12 -5.01 2.22 -4.58
N ILE A 13 -3.69 2.15 -4.75
CA ILE A 13 -2.84 3.34 -4.70
C ILE A 13 -3.18 4.33 -5.81
N VAL A 14 -3.33 3.82 -7.03
CA VAL A 14 -3.70 4.66 -8.18
C VAL A 14 -5.03 5.36 -7.92
N ASP A 15 -5.99 4.61 -7.41
CA ASP A 15 -7.33 5.14 -7.15
C ASP A 15 -7.32 6.19 -6.04
N LYS A 16 -6.63 5.91 -4.96
CA LYS A 16 -6.61 6.80 -3.79
C LYS A 16 -5.77 8.06 -4.00
N LEU A 17 -4.61 7.92 -4.61
CA LEU A 17 -3.68 9.03 -4.76
C LEU A 17 -3.78 9.74 -6.10
N GLY A 18 -4.48 9.15 -7.06
CA GLY A 18 -4.61 9.74 -8.38
C GLY A 18 -3.31 9.79 -9.15
N VAL A 19 -2.40 8.85 -8.88
CA VAL A 19 -1.12 8.81 -9.56
C VAL A 19 -1.18 7.85 -10.74
N ASP A 20 -0.20 7.97 -11.64
CA ASP A 20 -0.07 7.09 -12.79
C ASP A 20 0.41 5.72 -12.32
N GLU A 21 -0.13 4.67 -12.92
CA GLU A 21 0.29 3.30 -12.63
C GLU A 21 1.80 3.12 -12.76
N ASN A 22 2.42 3.79 -13.72
CA ASN A 22 3.86 3.72 -13.95
C ASN A 22 4.67 4.28 -12.78
N GLU A 23 4.08 5.14 -11.96
CA GLU A 23 4.76 5.71 -10.80
C GLU A 23 4.74 4.75 -9.61
N VAL A 24 3.85 3.76 -9.63
CA VAL A 24 3.69 2.84 -8.50
C VAL A 24 4.64 1.66 -8.67
N THR A 25 5.90 1.90 -8.32
CA THR A 25 6.95 0.89 -8.38
C THR A 25 7.25 0.39 -6.97
N PRO A 26 7.89 -0.79 -6.83
CA PRO A 26 8.18 -1.34 -5.49
C PRO A 26 9.00 -0.42 -4.60
N THR A 27 9.87 0.39 -5.18
CA THR A 27 10.73 1.29 -4.42
C THR A 27 10.11 2.67 -4.17
N ALA A 28 8.95 2.95 -4.76
CA ALA A 28 8.30 4.25 -4.61
C ALA A 28 7.86 4.44 -3.16
N GLU A 29 8.21 5.57 -2.57
CA GLU A 29 7.77 5.94 -1.23
C GLU A 29 6.45 6.68 -1.34
N PHE A 30 5.52 6.35 -0.45
CA PHE A 30 4.19 6.96 -0.51
C PHE A 30 4.23 8.47 -0.39
N THR A 31 5.05 8.99 0.50
CA THR A 31 5.13 10.44 0.73
C THR A 31 6.02 11.14 -0.27
N LYS A 32 7.24 10.63 -0.46
CA LYS A 32 8.24 11.29 -1.30
C LYS A 32 7.93 11.19 -2.79
N ASP A 33 7.57 9.99 -3.23
CA ASP A 33 7.43 9.74 -4.66
C ASP A 33 5.99 9.86 -5.14
N LEU A 34 5.02 9.51 -4.28
CA LEU A 34 3.62 9.51 -4.67
C LEU A 34 2.83 10.67 -4.09
N GLY A 35 3.49 11.50 -3.27
CA GLY A 35 2.88 12.71 -2.76
C GLY A 35 1.77 12.52 -1.73
N ALA A 36 1.75 11.37 -1.06
CA ALA A 36 0.75 11.11 -0.03
C ALA A 36 1.08 11.89 1.24
N ASP A 37 0.08 12.52 1.84
CA ASP A 37 0.27 13.14 3.15
C ASP A 37 -0.15 12.12 4.22
N SER A 38 -0.11 12.52 5.50
CA SER A 38 -0.39 11.59 6.58
C SER A 38 -1.84 11.09 6.58
N LEU A 39 -2.77 11.90 6.12
CA LEU A 39 -4.16 11.46 6.00
C LEU A 39 -4.29 10.43 4.87
N ASP A 40 -3.62 10.68 3.76
CA ASP A 40 -3.63 9.75 2.62
C ASP A 40 -3.07 8.39 3.02
N THR A 41 -1.96 8.38 3.79
CA THR A 41 -1.35 7.11 4.19
C THR A 41 -2.27 6.32 5.12
N VAL A 42 -2.95 7.00 6.04
CA VAL A 42 -3.92 6.35 6.92
C VAL A 42 -5.05 5.73 6.10
N GLU A 43 -5.57 6.49 5.14
CA GLU A 43 -6.65 5.99 4.28
C GLU A 43 -6.22 4.81 3.42
N LEU A 44 -4.97 4.83 2.93
CA LEU A 44 -4.44 3.70 2.17
C LEU A 44 -4.39 2.44 3.03
N ILE A 45 -3.88 2.57 4.25
CA ILE A 45 -3.80 1.44 5.18
C ILE A 45 -5.21 0.87 5.43
N MET A 46 -6.17 1.73 5.65
CA MET A 46 -7.55 1.29 5.88
C MET A 46 -8.13 0.56 4.67
N GLU A 47 -7.83 1.04 3.46
CA GLU A 47 -8.28 0.38 2.24
C GLU A 47 -7.63 -0.99 2.07
N PHE A 48 -6.35 -1.11 2.41
CA PHE A 48 -5.68 -2.41 2.36
C PHE A 48 -6.32 -3.38 3.34
N GLU A 49 -6.62 -2.92 4.56
CA GLU A 49 -7.27 -3.76 5.56
C GLU A 49 -8.62 -4.28 5.07
N LYS A 50 -9.37 -3.40 4.44
CA LYS A 50 -10.69 -3.72 3.92
C LYS A 50 -10.62 -4.69 2.73
N GLU A 51 -9.73 -4.39 1.80
CA GLU A 51 -9.61 -5.18 0.56
C GLU A 51 -9.11 -6.60 0.84
N PHE A 52 -8.16 -6.72 1.76
CA PHE A 52 -7.51 -8.00 2.04
C PHE A 52 -8.02 -8.69 3.31
N ASP A 53 -9.01 -8.08 3.95
CA ASP A 53 -9.63 -8.64 5.17
C ASP A 53 -8.58 -8.98 6.22
N LEU A 54 -7.79 -7.97 6.61
CA LEU A 54 -6.76 -8.14 7.62
C LEU A 54 -6.63 -6.87 8.46
N LYS A 55 -5.87 -6.97 9.54
CA LYS A 55 -5.58 -5.83 10.41
C LYS A 55 -4.11 -5.47 10.29
N ILE A 56 -3.84 -4.18 10.20
CA ILE A 56 -2.47 -3.66 10.19
C ILE A 56 -2.33 -2.78 11.41
N PRO A 57 -1.68 -3.29 12.48
CA PRO A 57 -1.49 -2.47 13.68
C PRO A 57 -0.70 -1.21 13.38
N ASP A 58 -0.91 -0.16 14.15
CA ASP A 58 -0.25 1.12 13.93
C ASP A 58 1.27 0.99 13.89
N GLU A 59 1.84 0.14 14.75
CA GLU A 59 3.29 -0.11 14.78
C GLU A 59 3.80 -0.64 13.45
N GLU A 60 3.02 -1.54 12.83
CA GLU A 60 3.40 -2.12 11.56
C GLU A 60 3.18 -1.13 10.41
N ALA A 61 2.10 -0.36 10.50
CA ALA A 61 1.79 0.66 9.50
C ALA A 61 2.92 1.68 9.40
N GLU A 62 3.53 2.03 10.52
CA GLU A 62 4.64 2.98 10.57
C GLU A 62 5.86 2.49 9.79
N LYS A 63 6.02 1.18 9.67
CA LYS A 63 7.15 0.58 8.97
C LYS A 63 6.91 0.48 7.46
N ILE A 64 5.68 0.70 7.03
CA ILE A 64 5.33 0.61 5.62
C ILE A 64 5.58 1.98 4.98
N ALA A 65 6.75 2.13 4.37
CA ALA A 65 7.16 3.38 3.74
C ALA A 65 7.06 3.34 2.22
N THR A 66 7.24 2.17 1.62
CA THR A 66 7.23 2.00 0.17
C THR A 66 6.11 1.07 -0.27
N VAL A 67 5.83 1.11 -1.56
CA VAL A 67 4.86 0.19 -2.18
C VAL A 67 5.26 -1.26 -1.91
N GLY A 68 6.56 -1.57 -2.06
CA GLY A 68 7.08 -2.92 -1.80
C GLY A 68 6.86 -3.36 -0.36
N ASP A 69 7.03 -2.43 0.58
CA ASP A 69 6.77 -2.75 2.00
C ASP A 69 5.32 -3.16 2.22
N ALA A 70 4.39 -2.45 1.60
CA ALA A 70 2.97 -2.78 1.72
C ALA A 70 2.66 -4.15 1.13
N ILE A 71 3.20 -4.41 -0.06
CA ILE A 71 2.99 -5.70 -0.73
C ILE A 71 3.54 -6.84 0.12
N SER A 72 4.77 -6.69 0.61
CA SER A 72 5.42 -7.71 1.44
C SER A 72 4.63 -7.99 2.71
N TYR A 73 4.16 -6.93 3.36
CA TYR A 73 3.39 -7.09 4.59
C TYR A 73 2.12 -7.90 4.33
N ILE A 74 1.41 -7.54 3.29
CA ILE A 74 0.14 -8.21 2.97
C ILE A 74 0.38 -9.66 2.56
N GLU A 75 1.40 -9.92 1.75
CA GLU A 75 1.75 -11.27 1.34
C GLU A 75 2.06 -12.14 2.55
N ASN A 76 2.83 -11.63 3.49
CA ASN A 76 3.16 -12.37 4.71
C ASN A 76 1.94 -12.61 5.58
N ALA A 77 1.05 -11.64 5.66
CA ALA A 77 -0.16 -11.74 6.47
C ALA A 77 -1.17 -12.75 5.89
N LYS A 78 -1.16 -12.92 4.59
CA LYS A 78 -2.11 -13.84 3.90
C LYS A 78 -1.55 -15.24 3.67
N LYS A 79 -0.39 -15.52 4.14
CA LYS A 79 0.22 -16.86 4.03
C LYS A 79 -0.55 -17.87 4.84
#